data_181b5d4902abbadae2990718e2db68ed
#
_entry.id   181b5d4902abbadae2990718e2db68ed
#
_cell.length_a   1.000
_cell.length_b   1.000
_cell.length_c   1.000
_cell.angle_alpha   90.00
_cell.angle_beta   90.00
_cell.angle_gamma   90.00
#
_symmetry.space_group_name_H-M   'P 1'
#
loop_
_entity.id
_entity.type
_entity.pdbx_description
1 polymer ?
#
loop_
_entity_poly.entity_id
_entity_poly.type
_entity_poly.pdbx_seq_one_letter_code
_entity_poly.pdbx_strand_id
1 'polypeptide(L)'
;HEVIYVPCHRSHIDYLLLAYVIFIHGYTTPHIAAGANLNMPIVGGILRRSGAFFLRRTFRDNFLYGIVFHEYLHQIMSRGFPIKYFVEGGRSRTGRLLTAKLGMVNMTLRSYLRDHKRPLVFLPAYIGYEKLMEGGTYIGELQGKPKQKENLFALAMSVRKLQKVFGRVHLSFGSPIYLNDVLDANMPGWRTNPNAAESPEF
;
A
#
# COMPACT_ATOMS: atom_id res chain seq x y z
N HIS A 1 5.20 10.42 15.02
CA HIS A 1 4.77 9.06 14.65
C HIS A 1 5.18 8.76 13.23
N GLU A 2 5.61 7.55 12.99
CA GLU A 2 5.73 7.01 11.63
C GLU A 2 4.36 6.51 11.19
N VAL A 3 3.92 6.91 10.00
CA VAL A 3 2.56 6.63 9.54
C VAL A 3 2.60 5.63 8.39
N ILE A 4 1.87 4.54 8.58
CA ILE A 4 1.62 3.54 7.54
C ILE A 4 0.17 3.66 7.09
N TYR A 5 -0.04 4.17 5.89
CA TYR A 5 -1.36 4.25 5.30
C TYR A 5 -1.76 2.90 4.70
N VAL A 6 -2.91 2.39 5.13
CA VAL A 6 -3.45 1.10 4.70
C VAL A 6 -4.80 1.29 4.01
N PRO A 7 -4.82 1.75 2.76
CA PRO A 7 -6.06 1.93 2.02
C PRO A 7 -6.62 0.61 1.50
N CYS A 8 -7.96 0.56 1.35
CA CYS A 8 -8.60 -0.43 0.49
C CYS A 8 -8.22 -0.20 -0.98
N HIS A 9 -8.32 -1.24 -1.83
CA HIS A 9 -7.91 -1.13 -3.23
C HIS A 9 -9.03 -1.49 -4.19
N ARG A 10 -9.51 -0.52 -4.96
CA ARG A 10 -10.65 -0.66 -5.87
C ARG A 10 -10.36 -0.19 -7.29
N SER A 11 -9.54 0.85 -7.42
CA SER A 11 -9.22 1.48 -8.70
C SER A 11 -7.72 1.74 -8.85
N HIS A 12 -7.24 1.85 -10.07
CA HIS A 12 -5.88 2.32 -10.34
C HIS A 12 -5.64 3.75 -9.83
N ILE A 13 -6.69 4.57 -9.75
CA ILE A 13 -6.57 5.94 -9.29
C ILE A 13 -6.35 6.06 -7.76
N ASP A 14 -6.58 5.00 -6.99
CA ASP A 14 -6.38 4.98 -5.53
C ASP A 14 -4.98 5.44 -5.12
N TYR A 15 -3.98 5.09 -5.95
CA TYR A 15 -2.59 5.51 -5.72
C TYR A 15 -2.44 7.03 -5.71
N LEU A 16 -3.11 7.70 -6.64
CA LEU A 16 -3.03 9.13 -6.82
C LEU A 16 -3.95 9.87 -5.86
N LEU A 17 -5.17 9.39 -5.68
CA LEU A 17 -6.18 10.05 -4.84
C LEU A 17 -5.71 10.23 -3.41
N LEU A 18 -5.24 9.16 -2.77
CA LEU A 18 -4.77 9.27 -1.38
C LEU A 18 -3.56 10.19 -1.27
N ALA A 19 -2.59 10.09 -2.19
CA ALA A 19 -1.44 10.98 -2.19
C ALA A 19 -1.85 12.46 -2.41
N TYR A 20 -2.78 12.69 -3.32
CA TYR A 20 -3.32 14.03 -3.59
C TYR A 20 -4.00 14.62 -2.35
N VAL A 21 -4.90 13.86 -1.70
CA VAL A 21 -5.60 14.34 -0.50
C VAL A 21 -4.62 14.65 0.63
N ILE A 22 -3.64 13.77 0.88
CA ILE A 22 -2.59 14.01 1.88
C ILE A 22 -1.82 15.31 1.56
N PHE A 23 -1.44 15.49 0.29
CA PHE A 23 -0.69 16.66 -0.16
C PHE A 23 -1.45 17.98 0.00
N ILE A 24 -2.73 18.03 -0.43
CA ILE A 24 -3.53 19.27 -0.34
C ILE A 24 -3.84 19.69 1.10
N HIS A 25 -3.75 18.74 2.05
CA HIS A 25 -3.88 19.03 3.48
C HIS A 25 -2.53 19.36 4.15
N GLY A 26 -1.47 19.56 3.37
CA GLY A 26 -0.16 20.00 3.86
C GLY A 26 0.70 18.91 4.51
N TYR A 27 0.35 17.63 4.33
CA TYR A 27 1.13 16.52 4.85
C TYR A 27 2.11 15.96 3.81
N THR A 28 3.17 15.32 4.30
CA THR A 28 4.14 14.63 3.44
C THR A 28 3.51 13.46 2.72
N THR A 29 3.65 13.40 1.40
CA THR A 29 3.15 12.28 0.60
C THR A 29 3.91 11.00 0.94
N PRO A 30 3.20 9.88 1.13
CA PRO A 30 3.83 8.62 1.52
C PRO A 30 4.59 7.97 0.36
N HIS A 31 5.67 7.25 0.69
CA HIS A 31 6.25 6.28 -0.23
C HIS A 31 5.27 5.15 -0.51
N ILE A 32 5.20 4.71 -1.76
CA ILE A 32 4.17 3.77 -2.23
C ILE A 32 4.80 2.45 -2.63
N ALA A 33 4.39 1.37 -1.97
CA ALA A 33 4.73 0.02 -2.39
C ALA A 33 3.92 -0.36 -3.64
N ALA A 34 4.59 -0.49 -4.77
CA ALA A 34 4.00 -0.77 -6.07
C ALA A 34 4.49 -2.12 -6.63
N GLY A 35 3.64 -2.83 -7.38
CA GLY A 35 4.06 -4.06 -8.03
C GLY A 35 5.13 -3.82 -9.10
N ALA A 36 6.09 -4.75 -9.23
CA ALA A 36 7.19 -4.65 -10.20
C ALA A 36 6.72 -4.53 -11.66
N ASN A 37 5.50 -4.99 -11.97
CA ASN A 37 4.88 -4.82 -13.28
C ASN A 37 4.62 -3.35 -13.66
N LEU A 38 4.64 -2.44 -12.70
CA LEU A 38 4.48 -1.00 -12.92
C LEU A 38 5.81 -0.30 -13.23
N ASN A 39 6.94 -1.02 -13.09
CA ASN A 39 8.28 -0.51 -13.38
C ASN A 39 8.59 -0.61 -14.89
N MET A 40 7.75 0.03 -15.70
CA MET A 40 7.94 0.08 -17.14
C MET A 40 8.82 1.26 -17.57
N PRO A 41 9.41 1.24 -18.79
CA PRO A 41 10.11 2.39 -19.33
C PRO A 41 9.24 3.66 -19.25
N ILE A 42 9.84 4.81 -18.97
CA ILE A 42 9.23 6.13 -18.77
C ILE A 42 8.32 6.17 -17.53
N VAL A 43 7.27 5.34 -17.45
CA VAL A 43 6.28 5.34 -16.36
C VAL A 43 6.92 4.97 -15.03
N GLY A 44 7.77 3.95 -15.00
CA GLY A 44 8.51 3.55 -13.78
C GLY A 44 9.38 4.69 -13.25
N GLY A 45 10.01 5.46 -14.14
CA GLY A 45 10.80 6.64 -13.75
C GLY A 45 9.96 7.75 -13.12
N ILE A 46 8.78 8.02 -13.67
CA ILE A 46 7.84 9.00 -13.12
C ILE A 46 7.34 8.54 -11.74
N LEU A 47 6.90 7.28 -11.64
CA LEU A 47 6.40 6.72 -10.38
C LEU A 47 7.47 6.74 -9.27
N ARG A 48 8.75 6.43 -9.58
CA ARG A 48 9.85 6.53 -8.61
C ARG A 48 10.04 7.95 -8.10
N ARG A 49 10.01 8.94 -8.99
CA ARG A 49 10.11 10.35 -8.61
C ARG A 49 8.94 10.81 -7.76
N SER A 50 7.80 10.13 -7.89
CA SER A 50 6.60 10.35 -7.06
C SER A 50 6.59 9.49 -5.79
N GLY A 51 7.71 8.90 -5.40
CA GLY A 51 7.85 8.14 -4.17
C GLY A 51 7.48 6.65 -4.27
N ALA A 52 7.24 6.10 -5.47
CA ALA A 52 6.98 4.67 -5.60
C ALA A 52 8.27 3.84 -5.52
N PHE A 53 8.22 2.73 -4.78
CA PHE A 53 9.21 1.66 -4.82
C PHE A 53 8.55 0.37 -5.28
N PHE A 54 9.31 -0.45 -6.02
CA PHE A 54 8.75 -1.60 -6.70
C PHE A 54 9.12 -2.89 -5.98
N LEU A 55 8.12 -3.75 -5.77
CA LEU A 55 8.30 -5.07 -5.17
C LEU A 55 7.80 -6.19 -6.08
N ARG A 56 8.48 -7.34 -6.00
CA ARG A 56 8.07 -8.56 -6.69
C ARG A 56 6.85 -9.17 -5.97
N ARG A 57 6.04 -9.93 -6.71
CA ARG A 57 4.83 -10.56 -6.15
C ARG A 57 5.13 -11.68 -5.15
N THR A 58 6.30 -12.29 -5.24
CA THR A 58 6.77 -13.35 -4.35
C THR A 58 8.23 -13.15 -3.99
N PHE A 59 8.58 -13.53 -2.77
CA PHE A 59 9.94 -13.51 -2.24
C PHE A 59 10.48 -14.95 -2.05
N ARG A 60 9.64 -15.99 -2.29
CA ARG A 60 9.92 -17.38 -1.89
C ARG A 60 11.20 -17.94 -2.51
N ASP A 61 11.52 -17.53 -3.74
CA ASP A 61 12.64 -18.12 -4.49
C ASP A 61 13.90 -17.24 -4.48
N ASN A 62 13.90 -16.16 -3.68
CA ASN A 62 15.02 -15.23 -3.66
C ASN A 62 15.23 -14.63 -2.26
N PHE A 63 15.96 -15.39 -1.44
CA PHE A 63 16.29 -14.99 -0.07
C PHE A 63 17.02 -13.65 0.01
N LEU A 64 18.02 -13.45 -0.86
CA LEU A 64 18.79 -12.20 -0.91
C LEU A 64 17.88 -10.99 -1.21
N TYR A 65 16.96 -11.15 -2.16
CA TYR A 65 16.00 -10.08 -2.48
C TYR A 65 15.13 -9.73 -1.26
N GLY A 66 14.70 -10.74 -0.51
CA GLY A 66 13.92 -10.54 0.72
C GLY A 66 14.67 -9.73 1.77
N ILE A 67 15.95 -10.05 2.00
CA ILE A 67 16.80 -9.32 2.94
C ILE A 67 17.01 -7.87 2.48
N VAL A 68 17.40 -7.67 1.22
CA VAL A 68 17.64 -6.32 0.68
C VAL A 68 16.35 -5.48 0.73
N PHE A 69 15.22 -6.08 0.42
CA PHE A 69 13.94 -5.36 0.48
C PHE A 69 13.55 -5.00 1.91
N HIS A 70 13.74 -5.90 2.86
CA HIS A 70 13.49 -5.63 4.28
C HIS A 70 14.39 -4.50 4.80
N GLU A 71 15.68 -4.52 4.46
CA GLU A 71 16.61 -3.44 4.82
C GLU A 71 16.21 -2.11 4.18
N TYR A 72 15.81 -2.12 2.92
CA TYR A 72 15.31 -0.93 2.22
C TYR A 72 14.07 -0.33 2.92
N LEU A 73 13.11 -1.18 3.29
CA LEU A 73 11.93 -0.77 4.03
C LEU A 73 12.29 -0.16 5.38
N HIS A 74 13.22 -0.82 6.10
CA HIS A 74 13.74 -0.33 7.37
C HIS A 74 14.38 1.05 7.24
N GLN A 75 15.18 1.28 6.20
CA GLN A 75 15.82 2.57 5.94
C GLN A 75 14.79 3.69 5.65
N ILE A 76 13.71 3.40 4.97
CA ILE A 76 12.64 4.38 4.76
C ILE A 76 11.96 4.72 6.09
N MET A 77 11.61 3.70 6.87
CA MET A 77 10.94 3.86 8.16
C MET A 77 11.81 4.60 9.17
N SER A 78 13.08 4.20 9.35
CA SER A 78 13.99 4.83 10.32
C SER A 78 14.24 6.32 10.04
N ARG A 79 14.09 6.75 8.79
CA ARG A 79 14.16 8.17 8.39
C ARG A 79 12.84 8.92 8.63
N GLY A 80 11.79 8.25 9.07
CA GLY A 80 10.49 8.84 9.37
C GLY A 80 9.65 9.17 8.15
N PHE A 81 9.89 8.53 7.00
CA PHE A 81 9.03 8.70 5.84
C PHE A 81 7.75 7.86 5.98
N PRO A 82 6.58 8.47 5.74
CA PRO A 82 5.33 7.72 5.71
C PRO A 82 5.31 6.75 4.54
N ILE A 83 4.68 5.60 4.75
CA ILE A 83 4.57 4.55 3.73
C ILE A 83 3.10 4.23 3.47
N LYS A 84 2.81 3.84 2.24
CA LYS A 84 1.49 3.36 1.83
C LYS A 84 1.60 2.03 1.10
N TYR A 85 0.79 1.08 1.51
CA TYR A 85 0.62 -0.17 0.77
C TYR A 85 -0.80 -0.73 0.91
N PHE A 86 -1.22 -1.49 -0.09
CA PHE A 86 -2.52 -2.12 -0.12
C PHE A 86 -2.41 -3.54 0.43
N VAL A 87 -2.92 -3.77 1.63
CA VAL A 87 -2.89 -5.09 2.29
C VAL A 87 -3.65 -6.16 1.51
N GLU A 88 -4.61 -5.76 0.69
CA GLU A 88 -5.35 -6.66 -0.17
C GLU A 88 -4.47 -7.28 -1.28
N GLY A 89 -3.34 -6.66 -1.62
CA GLY A 89 -2.41 -7.11 -2.65
C GLY A 89 -2.99 -7.19 -4.06
N GLY A 90 -4.19 -6.68 -4.27
CA GLY A 90 -4.89 -6.61 -5.55
C GLY A 90 -6.15 -5.77 -5.42
N ARG A 91 -6.75 -5.41 -6.57
CA ARG A 91 -7.98 -4.61 -6.59
C ARG A 91 -9.22 -5.47 -6.41
N SER A 92 -10.12 -5.04 -5.53
CA SER A 92 -11.46 -5.61 -5.42
C SER A 92 -12.29 -5.20 -6.65
N ARG A 93 -12.86 -6.19 -7.33
CA ARG A 93 -13.76 -5.99 -8.48
C ARG A 93 -15.23 -6.02 -8.11
N THR A 94 -15.53 -6.57 -6.93
CA THR A 94 -16.90 -6.71 -6.41
C THR A 94 -17.28 -5.59 -5.46
N GLY A 95 -16.34 -4.70 -5.12
CA GLY A 95 -16.51 -3.67 -4.10
C GLY A 95 -16.36 -4.18 -2.65
N ARG A 96 -16.26 -5.49 -2.42
CA ARG A 96 -15.98 -6.08 -1.09
C ARG A 96 -14.49 -5.98 -0.78
N LEU A 97 -14.13 -5.89 0.49
CA LEU A 97 -12.74 -6.00 0.92
C LEU A 97 -12.23 -7.41 0.62
N LEU A 98 -11.00 -7.49 0.12
CA LEU A 98 -10.32 -8.76 -0.06
C LEU A 98 -9.59 -9.17 1.23
N THR A 99 -9.32 -10.44 1.37
CA THR A 99 -8.51 -10.96 2.49
C THR A 99 -7.13 -10.29 2.50
N ALA A 100 -6.72 -9.80 3.67
CA ALA A 100 -5.43 -9.15 3.84
C ALA A 100 -4.27 -10.12 3.61
N LYS A 101 -3.24 -9.64 2.92
CA LYS A 101 -1.94 -10.30 2.75
C LYS A 101 -0.94 -9.69 3.72
N LEU A 102 -0.55 -10.47 4.71
CA LEU A 102 0.23 -9.97 5.84
C LEU A 102 1.71 -9.70 5.54
N GLY A 103 2.23 -10.05 4.36
CA GLY A 103 3.66 -9.93 4.05
C GLY A 103 4.25 -8.54 4.29
N MET A 104 3.60 -7.47 3.83
CA MET A 104 4.07 -6.11 4.07
C MET A 104 3.89 -5.68 5.53
N VAL A 105 2.80 -6.09 6.16
CA VAL A 105 2.55 -5.82 7.60
C VAL A 105 3.63 -6.48 8.44
N ASN A 106 3.95 -7.75 8.17
CA ASN A 106 4.99 -8.49 8.86
C ASN A 106 6.37 -7.81 8.70
N MET A 107 6.75 -7.42 7.48
CA MET A 107 8.01 -6.71 7.25
C MET A 107 8.06 -5.35 7.97
N THR A 108 6.95 -4.63 7.99
CA THR A 108 6.83 -3.36 8.74
C THR A 108 7.03 -3.60 10.23
N LEU A 109 6.37 -4.62 10.78
CA LEU A 109 6.45 -4.98 12.19
C LEU A 109 7.87 -5.39 12.59
N ARG A 110 8.50 -6.28 11.82
CA ARG A 110 9.89 -6.69 12.05
C ARG A 110 10.87 -5.51 11.96
N SER A 111 10.65 -4.61 11.00
CA SER A 111 11.45 -3.39 10.89
C SER A 111 11.30 -2.50 12.11
N TYR A 112 10.07 -2.35 12.62
CA TYR A 112 9.80 -1.57 13.81
C TYR A 112 10.41 -2.20 15.08
N LEU A 113 10.28 -3.50 15.26
CA LEU A 113 10.85 -4.22 16.42
C LEU A 113 12.39 -4.15 16.45
N ARG A 114 13.04 -4.01 15.30
CA ARG A 114 14.49 -3.85 15.19
C ARG A 114 14.97 -2.47 15.67
N ASP A 115 14.21 -1.41 15.41
CA ASP A 115 14.56 -0.05 15.79
C ASP A 115 13.29 0.79 16.02
N HIS A 116 12.74 0.71 17.24
CA HIS A 116 11.48 1.34 17.64
C HIS A 116 11.65 2.77 18.21
N LYS A 117 12.55 3.56 17.61
CA LYS A 117 12.83 4.94 18.06
C LYS A 117 11.63 5.87 17.96
N ARG A 118 10.74 5.62 16.99
CA ARG A 118 9.58 6.46 16.76
C ARG A 118 8.31 5.62 16.80
N PRO A 119 7.27 6.02 17.57
CA PRO A 119 6.02 5.29 17.58
C PRO A 119 5.43 5.17 16.17
N LEU A 120 4.96 3.97 15.82
CA LEU A 120 4.36 3.66 14.54
C LEU A 120 2.85 3.55 14.65
N VAL A 121 2.14 4.09 13.66
CA VAL A 121 0.70 4.03 13.57
C VAL A 121 0.25 3.51 12.21
N PHE A 122 -0.63 2.53 12.18
CA PHE A 122 -1.36 2.14 10.98
C PHE A 122 -2.62 2.98 10.86
N LEU A 123 -2.80 3.61 9.72
CA LEU A 123 -3.96 4.43 9.44
C LEU A 123 -4.78 3.81 8.30
N PRO A 124 -5.87 3.09 8.62
CA PRO A 124 -6.77 2.55 7.62
C PRO A 124 -7.41 3.67 6.82
N ALA A 125 -7.56 3.48 5.50
CA ALA A 125 -8.24 4.43 4.64
C ALA A 125 -9.24 3.71 3.74
N TYR A 126 -10.47 4.20 3.72
CA TYR A 126 -11.52 3.73 2.85
C TYR A 126 -11.71 4.69 1.68
N ILE A 127 -11.70 4.14 0.47
CA ILE A 127 -11.94 4.90 -0.76
C ILE A 127 -13.23 4.36 -1.39
N GLY A 128 -14.27 5.19 -1.37
CA GLY A 128 -15.58 4.89 -1.96
C GLY A 128 -15.80 5.67 -3.25
N TYR A 129 -16.32 5.03 -4.27
CA TYR A 129 -16.61 5.60 -5.58
C TYR A 129 -18.10 5.53 -5.87
N GLU A 130 -18.72 6.62 -6.29
CA GLU A 130 -20.07 6.57 -6.88
C GLU A 130 -20.03 5.81 -8.21
N LYS A 131 -18.95 5.99 -8.99
CA LYS A 131 -18.74 5.29 -10.26
C LYS A 131 -17.27 4.96 -10.46
N LEU A 132 -16.97 3.67 -10.54
CA LEU A 132 -15.62 3.20 -10.84
C LEU A 132 -15.26 3.41 -12.31
N MET A 133 -14.04 3.89 -12.58
CA MET A 133 -13.53 4.05 -13.95
C MET A 133 -13.47 2.72 -14.69
N GLU A 134 -13.12 1.65 -13.98
CA GLU A 134 -12.99 0.28 -14.47
C GLU A 134 -14.29 -0.53 -14.42
N GLY A 135 -15.40 0.07 -14.03
CA GLY A 135 -16.67 -0.64 -13.78
C GLY A 135 -17.13 -1.51 -14.95
N GLY A 136 -17.06 -1.00 -16.18
CA GLY A 136 -17.41 -1.77 -17.37
C GLY A 136 -16.49 -2.99 -17.61
N THR A 137 -15.21 -2.85 -17.33
CA THR A 137 -14.23 -3.95 -17.44
C THR A 137 -14.48 -5.01 -16.36
N TYR A 138 -14.76 -4.59 -15.13
CA TYR A 138 -15.04 -5.49 -14.00
C TYR A 138 -16.33 -6.30 -14.21
N ILE A 139 -17.38 -5.66 -14.72
CA ILE A 139 -18.62 -6.37 -15.08
C ILE A 139 -18.35 -7.40 -16.16
N GLY A 140 -17.57 -7.08 -17.19
CA GLY A 140 -17.19 -8.02 -18.25
C GLY A 140 -16.40 -9.23 -17.72
N GLU A 141 -15.46 -9.00 -16.80
CA GLU A 141 -14.69 -10.08 -16.18
C GLU A 141 -15.56 -10.96 -15.26
N LEU A 142 -16.51 -10.39 -14.54
CA LEU A 142 -17.47 -11.13 -13.72
C LEU A 142 -18.41 -11.98 -14.60
N GLN A 143 -18.66 -11.58 -15.85
CA GLN A 143 -19.42 -12.32 -16.84
C GLN A 143 -18.58 -13.36 -17.60
N GLY A 144 -17.33 -13.63 -17.17
CA GLY A 144 -16.46 -14.65 -17.75
C GLY A 144 -15.54 -14.18 -18.88
N LYS A 145 -15.47 -12.89 -19.19
CA LYS A 145 -14.46 -12.38 -20.14
C LYS A 145 -13.06 -12.53 -19.56
N PRO A 146 -12.05 -12.87 -20.39
CA PRO A 146 -10.68 -13.03 -19.93
C PRO A 146 -10.14 -11.73 -19.34
N LYS A 147 -9.36 -11.84 -18.26
CA LYS A 147 -8.69 -10.72 -17.61
C LYS A 147 -7.81 -9.98 -18.62
N GLN A 148 -8.10 -8.72 -18.86
CA GLN A 148 -7.18 -7.88 -19.60
C GLN A 148 -5.93 -7.59 -18.76
N LYS A 149 -4.74 -7.76 -19.36
CA LYS A 149 -3.49 -7.38 -18.72
C LYS A 149 -3.53 -5.89 -18.39
N GLU A 150 -3.20 -5.57 -17.14
CA GLU A 150 -3.13 -4.20 -16.68
C GLU A 150 -2.08 -3.44 -17.50
N ASN A 151 -2.54 -2.50 -18.33
CA ASN A 151 -1.69 -1.66 -19.13
C ASN A 151 -1.81 -0.21 -18.61
N LEU A 152 -0.71 0.30 -18.04
CA LEU A 152 -0.65 1.69 -17.59
C LEU A 152 -0.78 2.70 -18.75
N PHE A 153 -0.52 2.27 -19.98
CA PHE A 153 -0.82 3.07 -21.16
C PHE A 153 -2.34 3.29 -21.28
N ALA A 154 -3.14 2.27 -20.94
CA ALA A 154 -4.59 2.41 -20.81
C ALA A 154 -4.97 3.36 -19.66
N LEU A 155 -4.20 3.41 -18.58
CA LEU A 155 -4.40 4.37 -17.48
C LEU A 155 -4.07 5.81 -17.94
N ALA A 156 -2.96 6.02 -18.61
CA ALA A 156 -2.59 7.32 -19.18
C ALA A 156 -3.60 7.80 -20.24
N MET A 157 -4.12 6.88 -21.05
CA MET A 157 -5.22 7.16 -21.99
C MET A 157 -6.56 7.39 -21.27
N SER A 158 -6.74 6.81 -20.09
CA SER A 158 -7.92 7.03 -19.25
C SER A 158 -7.93 8.44 -18.64
N VAL A 159 -6.77 9.08 -18.48
CA VAL A 159 -6.71 10.51 -18.08
C VAL A 159 -7.40 11.39 -19.14
N ARG A 160 -7.31 11.05 -20.43
CA ARG A 160 -8.11 11.72 -21.48
C ARG A 160 -9.62 11.41 -21.38
N LYS A 161 -10.00 10.28 -20.77
CA LYS A 161 -11.41 9.94 -20.48
C LYS A 161 -11.92 10.59 -19.20
N LEU A 162 -11.07 11.27 -18.40
CA LEU A 162 -11.47 12.04 -17.22
C LEU A 162 -12.40 13.23 -17.54
N GLN A 163 -12.61 13.55 -18.82
CA GLN A 163 -13.70 14.45 -19.23
C GLN A 163 -15.10 13.85 -19.00
N LYS A 164 -15.20 12.54 -18.71
CA LYS A 164 -16.46 11.94 -18.28
C LYS A 164 -16.66 12.18 -16.79
N VAL A 165 -17.86 12.58 -16.42
CA VAL A 165 -18.24 12.75 -15.01
C VAL A 165 -18.25 11.36 -14.34
N PHE A 166 -17.28 11.10 -13.47
CA PHE A 166 -17.18 9.85 -12.70
C PHE A 166 -17.88 9.90 -11.34
N GLY A 167 -18.61 10.99 -11.07
CA GLY A 167 -19.26 11.19 -9.78
C GLY A 167 -18.25 11.59 -8.69
N ARG A 168 -18.67 11.44 -7.45
CA ARG A 168 -17.85 11.79 -6.28
C ARG A 168 -17.00 10.61 -5.82
N VAL A 169 -15.87 10.94 -5.22
CA VAL A 169 -15.03 9.97 -4.51
C VAL A 169 -14.99 10.38 -3.04
N HIS A 170 -15.26 9.43 -2.18
CA HIS A 170 -15.22 9.62 -0.74
C HIS A 170 -13.98 8.94 -0.18
N LEU A 171 -13.15 9.69 0.53
CA LEU A 171 -12.01 9.18 1.28
C LEU A 171 -12.30 9.36 2.77
N SER A 172 -12.29 8.26 3.51
CA SER A 172 -12.47 8.26 4.96
C SER A 172 -11.30 7.55 5.63
N PHE A 173 -10.78 8.13 6.70
CA PHE A 173 -9.79 7.49 7.54
C PHE A 173 -10.48 6.80 8.71
N GLY A 174 -10.09 5.57 8.98
CA GLY A 174 -10.51 4.82 10.16
C GLY A 174 -9.74 5.25 11.41
N SER A 175 -10.09 4.64 12.54
CA SER A 175 -9.36 4.87 13.79
C SER A 175 -7.90 4.45 13.63
N PRO A 176 -6.95 5.28 14.09
CA PRO A 176 -5.53 4.91 14.09
C PRO A 176 -5.28 3.69 14.96
N ILE A 177 -4.44 2.78 14.47
CA ILE A 177 -4.00 1.60 15.22
C ILE A 177 -2.55 1.87 15.65
N TYR A 178 -2.35 2.18 16.92
CA TYR A 178 -1.04 2.43 17.48
C TYR A 178 -0.34 1.10 17.73
N LEU A 179 0.79 0.87 17.08
CA LEU A 179 1.49 -0.41 17.15
C LEU A 179 1.98 -0.71 18.57
N ASN A 180 2.39 0.30 19.33
CA ASN A 180 2.80 0.11 20.71
C ASN A 180 1.69 -0.49 21.56
N ASP A 181 0.45 0.01 21.43
CA ASP A 181 -0.68 -0.49 22.22
C ASP A 181 -0.97 -1.95 21.88
N VAL A 182 -0.88 -2.30 20.59
CA VAL A 182 -1.05 -3.68 20.13
C VAL A 182 0.06 -4.59 20.69
N LEU A 183 1.31 -4.15 20.63
CA LEU A 183 2.45 -4.92 21.16
C LEU A 183 2.40 -5.06 22.67
N ASP A 184 2.05 -4.00 23.39
CA ASP A 184 1.95 -4.02 24.85
C ASP A 184 0.85 -5.00 25.32
N ALA A 185 -0.26 -5.09 24.57
CA ALA A 185 -1.34 -6.00 24.88
C ALA A 185 -1.04 -7.47 24.53
N ASN A 186 -0.28 -7.73 23.46
CA ASN A 186 -0.12 -9.09 22.92
C ASN A 186 1.29 -9.68 23.11
N MET A 187 2.29 -8.86 23.39
CA MET A 187 3.69 -9.27 23.52
C MET A 187 4.39 -8.53 24.66
N PRO A 188 4.03 -8.81 25.92
CA PRO A 188 4.64 -8.15 27.07
C PRO A 188 6.18 -8.30 27.05
N GLY A 189 6.89 -7.20 27.31
CA GLY A 189 8.36 -7.20 27.34
C GLY A 189 9.04 -7.08 25.95
N TRP A 190 8.31 -6.84 24.89
CA TRP A 190 8.86 -6.72 23.52
C TRP A 190 9.95 -5.64 23.41
N ARG A 191 9.92 -4.57 24.21
CA ARG A 191 10.91 -3.49 24.18
C ARG A 191 12.29 -3.91 24.67
N THR A 192 12.34 -4.91 25.53
CA THR A 192 13.58 -5.41 26.15
C THR A 192 14.06 -6.73 25.54
N ASN A 193 13.27 -7.33 24.67
CA ASN A 193 13.61 -8.57 23.99
C ASN A 193 14.44 -8.28 22.73
N PRO A 194 15.76 -8.58 22.69
CA PRO A 194 16.61 -8.34 21.55
C PRO A 194 16.23 -9.15 20.31
N ASN A 195 15.51 -10.26 20.50
CA ASN A 195 15.08 -11.16 19.44
C ASN A 195 13.60 -10.96 19.06
N ALA A 196 12.96 -9.89 19.51
CA ALA A 196 11.54 -9.66 19.21
C ALA A 196 11.25 -9.65 17.70
N ALA A 197 12.17 -9.09 16.90
CA ALA A 197 12.01 -9.04 15.43
C ALA A 197 12.15 -10.42 14.73
N GLU A 198 12.69 -11.41 15.39
CA GLU A 198 12.94 -12.77 14.88
C GLU A 198 11.91 -13.78 15.39
N SER A 199 10.99 -13.33 16.25
CA SER A 199 9.97 -14.21 16.83
C SER A 199 9.13 -14.88 15.72
N PRO A 200 8.89 -16.20 15.84
CA PRO A 200 8.03 -16.94 14.90
C PRO A 200 6.56 -16.53 14.93
N GLU A 201 6.14 -15.77 15.94
CA GLU A 201 4.76 -15.29 16.11
C GLU A 201 4.36 -14.23 15.06
N PHE A 202 5.30 -13.80 14.22
CA PHE A 202 5.10 -12.80 13.17
C PHE A 202 5.38 -13.31 11.75
#